data_bcbbc5519c93207aaaef93a636769da5
#
_entry.id   bcbbc5519c93207aaaef93a636769da5
#
_cell.length_a   1.000
_cell.length_b   1.000
_cell.length_c   1.000
_cell.angle_alpha   90.00
_cell.angle_beta   90.00
_cell.angle_gamma   90.00
#
_symmetry.space_group_name_H-M   'P 1'
#
loop_
_entity.id
_entity.type
_entity.pdbx_description
1 polymer ?
#
loop_
_entity_poly.entity_id
_entity_poly.type
_entity_poly.pdbx_seq_one_letter_code
_entity_poly.pdbx_strand_id
1 'polypeptide(L)'
;MVSPDDYLLMSGIQHFSFCRRQWALIHLEQQWSENQRTAEGRLQHTRCHDVTLTEKRGDLLIARGMRVVSHRLKLTGDCDVVEFHKDPNGVSLQGRRGLWQPMPVEYKHGRSKVNDADRLQLCAQAMALEEMLVCEVSEGEIFYEETRQREHVSLTPELRSTAQTMADEMNRLFARGYTPKSKPGKHCNACSLKELCLPALYQQADPAAYLREHIEEGAP
;
A
#
# COMPACT_ATOMS: atom_id res chain seq x y z
N MET A 1 3.02 -25.09 -2.21
CA MET A 1 2.55 -23.83 -2.83
C MET A 1 2.17 -22.90 -1.70
N VAL A 2 2.65 -21.67 -1.69
CA VAL A 2 2.26 -20.65 -0.70
C VAL A 2 0.83 -20.24 -1.01
N SER A 3 -0.05 -20.26 0.00
CA SER A 3 -1.45 -19.83 -0.17
C SER A 3 -1.50 -18.32 -0.43
N PRO A 4 -2.45 -17.82 -1.24
CA PRO A 4 -2.70 -16.38 -1.35
C PRO A 4 -2.99 -15.70 -0.01
N ASP A 5 -3.47 -16.44 0.99
CA ASP A 5 -3.70 -15.94 2.35
C ASP A 5 -2.41 -15.63 3.11
N ASP A 6 -1.27 -16.20 2.66
CA ASP A 6 0.05 -15.94 3.22
C ASP A 6 0.76 -14.74 2.54
N TYR A 7 0.13 -14.12 1.54
CA TYR A 7 0.72 -12.98 0.83
C TYR A 7 0.64 -11.71 1.68
N LEU A 8 1.62 -10.81 1.45
CA LEU A 8 1.66 -9.52 2.11
C LEU A 8 0.52 -8.61 1.63
N LEU A 9 0.11 -7.68 2.47
CA LEU A 9 -0.93 -6.72 2.12
C LEU A 9 -0.43 -5.65 1.15
N MET A 10 -1.22 -5.34 0.11
CA MET A 10 -0.92 -4.25 -0.85
C MET A 10 -0.83 -2.88 -0.19
N SER A 11 -1.62 -2.63 0.87
CA SER A 11 -1.51 -1.42 1.69
C SER A 11 -0.12 -1.24 2.32
N GLY A 12 0.63 -2.34 2.46
CA GLY A 12 2.01 -2.33 2.91
C GLY A 12 2.95 -1.53 2.00
N ILE A 13 2.66 -1.41 0.70
CA ILE A 13 3.44 -0.57 -0.24
C ILE A 13 3.50 0.88 0.24
N GLN A 14 2.37 1.43 0.69
CA GLN A 14 2.31 2.79 1.20
C GLN A 14 3.17 2.97 2.46
N HIS A 15 3.07 2.04 3.42
CA HIS A 15 3.90 2.05 4.63
C HIS A 15 5.38 1.90 4.30
N PHE A 16 5.71 1.02 3.36
CA PHE A 16 7.09 0.74 2.93
C PHE A 16 7.72 1.94 2.22
N SER A 17 6.94 2.61 1.35
CA SER A 17 7.35 3.85 0.68
C SER A 17 7.59 4.98 1.68
N PHE A 18 6.75 5.09 2.72
CA PHE A 18 6.91 6.08 3.78
C PHE A 18 8.18 5.79 4.61
N CYS A 19 8.33 4.57 5.10
CA CYS A 19 9.50 4.14 5.89
C CYS A 19 9.55 2.61 5.99
N ARG A 20 10.65 2.01 5.54
CA ARG A 20 10.86 0.55 5.59
C ARG A 20 10.77 -0.02 7.01
N ARG A 21 11.25 0.73 8.01
CA ARG A 21 11.13 0.34 9.42
C ARG A 21 9.69 0.43 9.92
N GLN A 22 8.93 1.47 9.56
CA GLN A 22 7.51 1.56 9.90
C GLN A 22 6.75 0.35 9.34
N TRP A 23 6.99 0.01 8.08
CA TRP A 23 6.40 -1.17 7.48
C TRP A 23 6.75 -2.45 8.24
N ALA A 24 8.01 -2.65 8.61
CA ALA A 24 8.43 -3.84 9.34
C ALA A 24 7.80 -3.90 10.74
N LEU A 25 7.75 -2.78 11.46
CA LEU A 25 7.06 -2.72 12.76
C LEU A 25 5.59 -3.11 12.64
N ILE A 26 4.88 -2.66 11.59
CA ILE A 26 3.47 -2.98 11.37
C ILE A 26 3.29 -4.43 10.92
N HIS A 27 4.01 -4.86 9.88
CA HIS A 27 3.72 -6.10 9.15
C HIS A 27 4.54 -7.32 9.62
N LEU A 28 5.70 -7.12 10.25
CA LEU A 28 6.52 -8.19 10.82
C LEU A 28 6.31 -8.31 12.33
N GLU A 29 6.42 -7.18 13.04
CA GLU A 29 6.37 -7.16 14.51
C GLU A 29 4.94 -6.93 15.02
N GLN A 30 3.96 -6.70 14.11
CA GLN A 30 2.55 -6.47 14.39
C GLN A 30 2.31 -5.36 15.42
N GLN A 31 3.19 -4.35 15.40
CA GLN A 31 3.06 -3.17 16.24
C GLN A 31 2.15 -2.16 15.55
N TRP A 32 1.07 -1.79 16.21
CA TRP A 32 0.12 -0.80 15.70
C TRP A 32 -0.15 0.28 16.72
N SER A 33 -0.11 1.52 16.29
CA SER A 33 -0.56 2.67 17.07
C SER A 33 -1.37 3.58 16.16
N GLU A 34 -2.58 3.92 16.58
CA GLU A 34 -3.42 4.86 15.87
C GLU A 34 -3.05 6.31 16.21
N ASN A 35 -3.09 7.14 15.18
CA ASN A 35 -3.18 8.59 15.34
C ASN A 35 -4.45 9.07 14.63
N GLN A 36 -4.79 10.35 14.76
CA GLN A 36 -5.99 10.91 14.16
C GLN A 36 -6.09 10.59 12.66
N ARG A 37 -5.00 10.69 11.90
CA ARG A 37 -4.98 10.44 10.44
C ARG A 37 -5.27 8.99 10.08
N THR A 38 -4.75 8.03 10.85
CA THR A 38 -5.01 6.60 10.60
C THR A 38 -6.44 6.21 10.97
N ALA A 39 -7.01 6.81 12.02
CA ALA A 39 -8.39 6.60 12.41
C ALA A 39 -9.38 7.14 11.38
N GLU A 40 -9.15 8.35 10.88
CA GLU A 40 -9.96 8.98 9.82
C GLU A 40 -9.92 8.15 8.53
N GLY A 41 -8.73 7.70 8.10
CA GLY A 41 -8.56 6.83 6.93
C GLY A 41 -9.33 5.51 7.06
N ARG A 42 -9.32 4.86 8.24
CA ARG A 42 -10.06 3.62 8.48
C ARG A 42 -11.57 3.79 8.33
N LEU A 43 -12.13 4.88 8.85
CA LEU A 43 -13.57 5.18 8.71
C LEU A 43 -13.99 5.35 7.25
N GLN A 44 -13.12 5.94 6.42
CA GLN A 44 -13.36 6.09 4.99
C GLN A 44 -13.39 4.73 4.28
N HIS A 45 -12.39 3.88 4.51
CA HIS A 45 -12.34 2.55 3.91
C HIS A 45 -13.59 1.72 4.24
N THR A 46 -14.13 1.82 5.46
CA THR A 46 -15.37 1.12 5.82
C THR A 46 -16.54 1.51 4.91
N ARG A 47 -16.63 2.76 4.48
CA ARG A 47 -17.68 3.23 3.55
C ARG A 47 -17.44 2.79 2.11
N CYS A 48 -16.17 2.75 1.67
CA CYS A 48 -15.83 2.33 0.31
C CYS A 48 -15.99 0.83 0.11
N HIS A 49 -15.84 0.02 1.17
CA HIS A 49 -15.89 -1.44 1.12
C HIS A 49 -17.29 -2.04 1.29
N ASP A 50 -18.35 -1.23 1.23
CA ASP A 50 -19.71 -1.77 1.25
C ASP A 50 -20.03 -2.47 -0.09
N VAL A 51 -19.74 -3.78 -0.14
CA VAL A 51 -19.95 -4.64 -1.31
C VAL A 51 -21.42 -4.74 -1.75
N THR A 52 -22.36 -4.37 -0.88
CA THR A 52 -23.79 -4.34 -1.22
C THR A 52 -24.13 -3.21 -2.20
N LEU A 53 -23.26 -2.22 -2.32
CA LEU A 53 -23.41 -1.06 -3.19
C LEU A 53 -22.80 -1.26 -4.59
N THR A 54 -22.77 -2.51 -5.12
CA THR A 54 -22.43 -2.72 -6.53
C THR A 54 -23.50 -2.07 -7.41
N GLU A 55 -23.09 -1.05 -8.16
CA GLU A 55 -24.01 -0.24 -8.96
C GLU A 55 -23.80 -0.49 -10.45
N LYS A 56 -24.89 -0.47 -11.21
CA LYS A 56 -24.85 -0.40 -12.68
C LYS A 56 -25.51 0.90 -13.14
N ARG A 57 -24.74 1.72 -13.86
CA ARG A 57 -25.22 2.97 -14.47
C ARG A 57 -24.93 2.95 -15.98
N GLY A 58 -25.88 2.42 -16.77
CA GLY A 58 -25.67 2.32 -18.22
C GLY A 58 -24.49 1.44 -18.60
N ASP A 59 -23.46 2.04 -19.17
CA ASP A 59 -22.22 1.39 -19.62
C ASP A 59 -21.08 1.44 -18.57
N LEU A 60 -21.43 1.68 -17.30
CA LEU A 60 -20.54 1.68 -16.16
C LEU A 60 -21.03 0.68 -15.10
N LEU A 61 -20.13 -0.21 -14.65
CA LEU A 61 -20.32 -1.06 -13.46
C LEU A 61 -19.34 -0.61 -12.40
N ILE A 62 -19.81 -0.53 -11.14
CA ILE A 62 -18.98 -0.14 -10.00
C ILE A 62 -18.95 -1.31 -9.02
N ALA A 63 -17.77 -1.88 -8.79
CA ALA A 63 -17.51 -2.87 -7.74
C ALA A 63 -16.76 -2.21 -6.60
N ARG A 64 -17.22 -2.46 -5.36
CA ARG A 64 -16.61 -1.90 -4.13
C ARG A 64 -15.98 -2.99 -3.30
N GLY A 65 -14.85 -2.68 -2.64
CA GLY A 65 -14.14 -3.63 -1.78
C GLY A 65 -13.74 -4.92 -2.52
N MET A 66 -13.35 -4.81 -3.77
CA MET A 66 -13.03 -5.97 -4.58
C MET A 66 -11.69 -6.57 -4.15
N ARG A 67 -11.73 -7.80 -3.62
CA ARG A 67 -10.53 -8.56 -3.27
C ARG A 67 -9.68 -8.83 -4.50
N VAL A 68 -8.38 -8.51 -4.41
CA VAL A 68 -7.41 -8.73 -5.46
C VAL A 68 -6.17 -9.46 -4.95
N VAL A 69 -5.58 -10.29 -5.83
CA VAL A 69 -4.41 -11.10 -5.54
C VAL A 69 -3.46 -11.03 -6.73
N SER A 70 -2.20 -10.73 -6.48
CA SER A 70 -1.13 -10.86 -7.46
C SER A 70 -0.13 -11.94 -7.03
N HIS A 71 -0.05 -13.02 -7.78
CA HIS A 71 0.93 -14.08 -7.56
C HIS A 71 2.34 -13.62 -7.94
N ARG A 72 2.45 -12.75 -8.92
CA ARG A 72 3.70 -12.14 -9.36
C ARG A 72 4.31 -11.27 -8.27
N LEU A 73 3.52 -10.39 -7.67
CA LEU A 73 3.97 -9.49 -6.59
C LEU A 73 4.01 -10.20 -5.23
N LYS A 74 3.31 -11.35 -5.08
CA LYS A 74 3.01 -12.02 -3.81
C LYS A 74 2.34 -11.05 -2.84
N LEU A 75 1.35 -10.33 -3.34
CA LEU A 75 0.57 -9.35 -2.59
C LEU A 75 -0.92 -9.65 -2.72
N THR A 76 -1.65 -9.34 -1.67
CA THR A 76 -3.12 -9.42 -1.62
C THR A 76 -3.69 -8.14 -1.01
N GLY A 77 -4.93 -7.82 -1.33
CA GLY A 77 -5.59 -6.63 -0.77
C GLY A 77 -6.96 -6.43 -1.37
N ASP A 78 -7.55 -5.30 -1.07
CA ASP A 78 -8.85 -4.90 -1.59
C ASP A 78 -8.70 -3.61 -2.38
N CYS A 79 -9.30 -3.53 -3.57
CA CYS A 79 -9.50 -2.27 -4.26
C CYS A 79 -10.70 -1.57 -3.64
N ASP A 80 -10.57 -0.30 -3.25
CA ASP A 80 -11.69 0.46 -2.71
C ASP A 80 -12.86 0.48 -3.70
N VAL A 81 -12.55 0.78 -4.95
CA VAL A 81 -13.50 0.74 -6.06
C VAL A 81 -12.80 0.23 -7.31
N VAL A 82 -13.50 -0.59 -8.09
CA VAL A 82 -13.14 -0.90 -9.48
C VAL A 82 -14.31 -0.47 -10.37
N GLU A 83 -14.06 0.48 -11.23
CA GLU A 83 -14.98 0.89 -12.28
C GLU A 83 -14.74 0.04 -13.50
N PHE A 84 -15.79 -0.60 -14.05
CA PHE A 84 -15.73 -1.35 -15.29
C PHE A 84 -16.48 -0.55 -16.35
N HIS A 85 -15.75 -0.01 -17.30
CA HIS A 85 -16.26 0.75 -18.42
C HIS A 85 -16.49 -0.19 -19.61
N LYS A 86 -17.63 -0.06 -20.28
CA LYS A 86 -17.91 -0.88 -21.45
C LYS A 86 -16.96 -0.52 -22.59
N ASP A 87 -16.20 -1.50 -23.06
CA ASP A 87 -15.15 -1.33 -24.05
C ASP A 87 -15.06 -2.58 -24.94
N PRO A 88 -15.00 -2.45 -26.30
CA PRO A 88 -14.88 -3.60 -27.19
C PRO A 88 -13.57 -4.38 -27.02
N ASN A 89 -12.53 -3.79 -26.44
CA ASN A 89 -11.25 -4.42 -26.16
C ASN A 89 -11.14 -4.95 -24.71
N GLY A 90 -12.19 -4.80 -23.90
CA GLY A 90 -12.22 -5.22 -22.51
C GLY A 90 -12.41 -6.73 -22.34
N VAL A 91 -12.70 -7.14 -21.13
CA VAL A 91 -12.89 -8.54 -20.72
C VAL A 91 -14.35 -8.89 -20.51
N SER A 92 -14.68 -10.17 -20.65
CA SER A 92 -16.01 -10.69 -20.32
C SER A 92 -16.16 -10.83 -18.81
N LEU A 93 -17.24 -10.31 -18.27
CA LEU A 93 -17.59 -10.47 -16.85
C LEU A 93 -18.76 -11.46 -16.71
N GLN A 94 -18.65 -12.37 -15.75
CA GLN A 94 -19.68 -13.37 -15.48
C GLN A 94 -21.05 -12.71 -15.20
N GLY A 95 -22.08 -13.15 -15.90
CA GLY A 95 -23.44 -12.62 -15.74
C GLY A 95 -23.66 -11.22 -16.33
N ARG A 96 -22.69 -10.66 -17.08
CA ARG A 96 -22.80 -9.35 -17.72
C ARG A 96 -22.62 -9.45 -19.21
N ARG A 97 -23.48 -8.74 -19.98
CA ARG A 97 -23.38 -8.68 -21.44
C ARG A 97 -22.35 -7.62 -21.87
N GLY A 98 -21.56 -7.94 -22.89
CA GLY A 98 -20.53 -7.08 -23.46
C GLY A 98 -19.17 -7.29 -22.81
N LEU A 99 -18.19 -6.50 -23.26
CA LEU A 99 -16.83 -6.48 -22.75
C LEU A 99 -16.61 -5.21 -21.92
N TRP A 100 -15.73 -5.31 -20.94
CA TRP A 100 -15.58 -4.30 -19.91
C TRP A 100 -14.11 -4.06 -19.58
N GLN A 101 -13.68 -2.80 -19.57
CA GLN A 101 -12.34 -2.40 -19.19
C GLN A 101 -12.32 -2.04 -17.70
N PRO A 102 -11.54 -2.75 -16.87
CA PRO A 102 -11.40 -2.39 -15.46
C PRO A 102 -10.51 -1.15 -15.26
N MET A 103 -10.91 -0.29 -14.35
CA MET A 103 -10.17 0.88 -13.91
C MET A 103 -10.24 0.95 -12.37
N PRO A 104 -9.14 0.71 -11.65
CA PRO A 104 -9.11 0.84 -10.20
C PRO A 104 -9.17 2.30 -9.77
N VAL A 105 -9.93 2.56 -8.71
CA VAL A 105 -10.04 3.88 -8.07
C VAL A 105 -9.74 3.73 -6.59
N GLU A 106 -8.62 4.29 -6.16
CA GLU A 106 -8.19 4.29 -4.75
C GLU A 106 -8.72 5.53 -4.04
N TYR A 107 -9.29 5.38 -2.86
CA TYR A 107 -9.82 6.47 -2.04
C TYR A 107 -8.83 6.88 -0.96
N LYS A 108 -8.52 8.17 -0.86
CA LYS A 108 -7.60 8.73 0.15
C LYS A 108 -8.28 9.87 0.91
N HIS A 109 -8.22 9.80 2.23
CA HIS A 109 -8.82 10.83 3.09
C HIS A 109 -8.17 12.21 2.92
N GLY A 110 -6.85 12.29 2.74
CA GLY A 110 -6.12 13.56 2.67
C GLY A 110 -6.10 14.21 1.28
N ARG A 111 -4.99 14.89 0.99
CA ARG A 111 -4.68 15.55 -0.29
C ARG A 111 -3.64 14.76 -1.06
N SER A 112 -3.53 15.04 -2.36
CA SER A 112 -2.47 14.51 -3.20
C SER A 112 -1.09 14.76 -2.56
N LYS A 113 -0.27 13.72 -2.55
CA LYS A 113 1.08 13.75 -1.97
C LYS A 113 2.12 14.00 -3.06
N VAL A 114 3.22 14.64 -2.70
CA VAL A 114 4.37 14.86 -3.61
C VAL A 114 5.07 13.54 -3.96
N ASN A 115 4.92 12.50 -3.11
CA ASN A 115 5.53 11.18 -3.34
C ASN A 115 4.56 10.20 -4.00
N ASP A 116 5.10 9.17 -4.65
CA ASP A 116 4.34 8.20 -5.42
C ASP A 116 3.73 7.06 -4.58
N ALA A 117 3.67 7.16 -3.25
CA ALA A 117 3.21 6.07 -2.39
C ALA A 117 1.79 5.59 -2.73
N ASP A 118 0.87 6.54 -2.97
CA ASP A 118 -0.53 6.22 -3.32
C ASP A 118 -0.62 5.68 -4.76
N ARG A 119 0.17 6.23 -5.70
CA ARG A 119 0.26 5.76 -7.09
C ARG A 119 0.85 4.35 -7.19
N LEU A 120 1.86 4.02 -6.35
CA LEU A 120 2.45 2.68 -6.29
C LEU A 120 1.48 1.65 -5.74
N GLN A 121 0.65 2.00 -4.76
CA GLN A 121 -0.41 1.11 -4.27
C GLN A 121 -1.44 0.87 -5.35
N LEU A 122 -1.94 1.91 -6.01
CA LEU A 122 -2.87 1.82 -7.15
C LEU A 122 -2.29 0.96 -8.28
N CYS A 123 -1.00 1.15 -8.59
CA CYS A 123 -0.31 0.36 -9.61
C CYS A 123 -0.27 -1.15 -9.26
N ALA A 124 -0.02 -1.49 -8.00
CA ALA A 124 -0.04 -2.89 -7.57
C ALA A 124 -1.45 -3.50 -7.63
N GLN A 125 -2.50 -2.73 -7.33
CA GLN A 125 -3.89 -3.16 -7.50
C GLN A 125 -4.21 -3.41 -8.98
N ALA A 126 -3.79 -2.52 -9.88
CA ALA A 126 -3.96 -2.69 -11.32
C ALA A 126 -3.23 -3.95 -11.84
N MET A 127 -1.97 -4.17 -11.42
CA MET A 127 -1.22 -5.36 -11.78
C MET A 127 -1.91 -6.65 -11.29
N ALA A 128 -2.56 -6.62 -10.14
CA ALA A 128 -3.35 -7.76 -9.65
C ALA A 128 -4.62 -7.96 -10.47
N LEU A 129 -5.33 -6.89 -10.84
CA LEU A 129 -6.50 -6.97 -11.73
C LEU A 129 -6.13 -7.56 -13.09
N GLU A 130 -4.97 -7.18 -13.66
CA GLU A 130 -4.46 -7.74 -14.91
C GLU A 130 -4.25 -9.25 -14.83
N GLU A 131 -3.65 -9.75 -13.72
CA GLU A 131 -3.47 -11.18 -13.50
C GLU A 131 -4.80 -11.92 -13.37
N MET A 132 -5.74 -11.35 -12.59
CA MET A 132 -7.03 -11.99 -12.30
C MET A 132 -7.97 -12.00 -13.49
N LEU A 133 -7.95 -10.95 -14.30
CA LEU A 133 -8.89 -10.74 -15.40
C LEU A 133 -8.28 -11.03 -16.77
N VAL A 134 -6.95 -11.28 -16.84
CA VAL A 134 -6.21 -11.53 -18.08
C VAL A 134 -6.41 -10.38 -19.09
N CYS A 135 -6.15 -9.16 -18.62
CA CYS A 135 -6.30 -7.93 -19.42
C CYS A 135 -5.15 -6.98 -19.17
N GLU A 136 -5.11 -5.87 -19.88
CA GLU A 136 -4.22 -4.73 -19.61
C GLU A 136 -5.00 -3.63 -18.90
N VAL A 137 -4.39 -3.03 -17.87
CA VAL A 137 -4.91 -1.87 -17.14
C VAL A 137 -3.89 -0.75 -17.23
N SER A 138 -4.07 0.15 -18.17
CA SER A 138 -3.09 1.22 -18.48
C SER A 138 -3.19 2.43 -17.56
N GLU A 139 -4.29 2.57 -16.84
CA GLU A 139 -4.61 3.75 -16.04
C GLU A 139 -5.46 3.40 -14.82
N GLY A 140 -5.50 4.31 -13.86
CA GLY A 140 -6.39 4.26 -12.72
C GLY A 140 -6.54 5.66 -12.12
N GLU A 141 -7.30 5.79 -11.05
CA GLU A 141 -7.55 7.08 -10.42
C GLU A 141 -7.35 7.02 -8.90
N ILE A 142 -6.97 8.16 -8.33
CA ILE A 142 -6.95 8.36 -6.88
C ILE A 142 -7.96 9.46 -6.55
N PHE A 143 -8.92 9.14 -5.70
CA PHE A 143 -9.89 10.12 -5.20
C PHE A 143 -9.46 10.63 -3.84
N TYR A 144 -9.19 11.94 -3.75
CA TYR A 144 -8.85 12.63 -2.51
C TYR A 144 -10.09 13.29 -1.91
N GLU A 145 -10.54 12.79 -0.76
CA GLU A 145 -11.80 13.23 -0.13
C GLU A 145 -11.74 14.68 0.33
N GLU A 146 -10.62 15.12 0.88
CA GLU A 146 -10.46 16.49 1.40
C GLU A 146 -10.64 17.56 0.32
N THR A 147 -10.15 17.28 -0.90
CA THR A 147 -10.25 18.20 -2.04
C THR A 147 -11.39 17.85 -3.00
N ARG A 148 -12.01 16.66 -2.82
CA ARG A 148 -13.00 16.06 -3.73
C ARG A 148 -12.53 16.01 -5.19
N GLN A 149 -11.24 15.76 -5.38
CA GLN A 149 -10.61 15.69 -6.69
C GLN A 149 -10.19 14.27 -7.01
N ARG A 150 -10.35 13.89 -8.29
CA ARG A 150 -9.76 12.68 -8.85
C ARG A 150 -8.44 13.04 -9.53
N GLU A 151 -7.41 12.32 -9.20
CA GLU A 151 -6.11 12.35 -9.86
C GLU A 151 -6.03 11.16 -10.81
N HIS A 152 -5.90 11.43 -12.09
CA HIS A 152 -5.67 10.40 -13.08
C HIS A 152 -4.20 9.95 -13.05
N VAL A 153 -3.97 8.64 -13.05
CA VAL A 153 -2.64 8.02 -12.96
C VAL A 153 -2.42 7.10 -14.14
N SER A 154 -1.48 7.45 -15.01
CA SER A 154 -0.98 6.55 -16.04
C SER A 154 -0.04 5.52 -15.41
N LEU A 155 -0.31 4.23 -15.63
CA LEU A 155 0.44 3.12 -15.05
C LEU A 155 1.63 2.75 -15.95
N THR A 156 2.64 3.65 -15.95
CA THR A 156 3.81 3.54 -16.82
C THR A 156 4.70 2.33 -16.48
N PRO A 157 5.56 1.88 -17.42
CA PRO A 157 6.52 0.81 -17.16
C PRO A 157 7.43 1.10 -15.97
N GLU A 158 7.81 2.36 -15.75
CA GLU A 158 8.67 2.79 -14.64
C GLU A 158 7.95 2.65 -13.30
N LEU A 159 6.67 3.06 -13.23
CA LEU A 159 5.85 2.91 -12.03
C LEU A 159 5.65 1.42 -11.69
N ARG A 160 5.37 0.59 -12.69
CA ARG A 160 5.24 -0.87 -12.55
C ARG A 160 6.55 -1.52 -12.07
N SER A 161 7.69 -1.15 -12.67
CA SER A 161 9.00 -1.64 -12.25
C SER A 161 9.31 -1.26 -10.81
N THR A 162 8.95 -0.04 -10.40
CA THR A 162 9.14 0.44 -9.03
C THR A 162 8.24 -0.34 -8.06
N ALA A 163 6.97 -0.57 -8.38
CA ALA A 163 6.05 -1.36 -7.58
C ALA A 163 6.54 -2.81 -7.41
N GLN A 164 7.01 -3.44 -8.49
CA GLN A 164 7.60 -4.79 -8.46
C GLN A 164 8.84 -4.85 -7.56
N THR A 165 9.79 -3.92 -7.75
CA THR A 165 11.02 -3.86 -6.95
C THR A 165 10.71 -3.70 -5.46
N MET A 166 9.72 -2.87 -5.15
CA MET A 166 9.28 -2.64 -3.77
C MET A 166 8.63 -3.90 -3.18
N ALA A 167 7.75 -4.57 -3.92
CA ALA A 167 7.14 -5.82 -3.50
C ALA A 167 8.19 -6.92 -3.25
N ASP A 168 9.19 -7.03 -4.12
CA ASP A 168 10.30 -7.99 -3.96
C ASP A 168 11.13 -7.68 -2.70
N GLU A 169 11.41 -6.40 -2.41
CA GLU A 169 12.11 -6.00 -1.19
C GLU A 169 11.28 -6.32 0.06
N MET A 170 9.97 -6.04 0.05
CA MET A 170 9.04 -6.36 1.14
C MET A 170 9.03 -7.88 1.41
N ASN A 171 8.82 -8.70 0.38
CA ASN A 171 8.82 -10.16 0.49
C ASN A 171 10.15 -10.71 1.03
N ARG A 172 11.28 -10.16 0.57
CA ARG A 172 12.61 -10.55 1.06
C ARG A 172 12.82 -10.21 2.52
N LEU A 173 12.41 -9.03 2.97
CA LEU A 173 12.51 -8.63 4.39
C LEU A 173 11.59 -9.48 5.26
N PHE A 174 10.38 -9.77 4.78
CA PHE A 174 9.42 -10.62 5.47
C PHE A 174 9.96 -12.04 5.65
N ALA A 175 10.45 -12.66 4.58
CA ALA A 175 11.02 -14.01 4.62
C ALA A 175 12.24 -14.12 5.56
N ARG A 176 12.98 -13.03 5.77
CA ARG A 176 14.12 -12.97 6.70
C ARG A 176 13.72 -12.61 8.13
N GLY A 177 12.48 -12.22 8.39
CA GLY A 177 12.07 -11.66 9.68
C GLY A 177 12.90 -10.44 10.10
N TYR A 178 13.34 -9.62 9.14
CA TYR A 178 14.31 -8.55 9.40
C TYR A 178 13.67 -7.17 9.44
N THR A 179 13.76 -6.53 10.61
CA THR A 179 13.34 -5.13 10.81
C THR A 179 14.52 -4.18 10.56
N PRO A 180 14.44 -3.34 9.50
CA PRO A 180 15.50 -2.39 9.19
C PRO A 180 15.75 -1.38 10.31
N LYS A 181 17.01 -0.93 10.43
CA LYS A 181 17.37 0.16 11.35
C LYS A 181 16.62 1.46 10.99
N SER A 182 16.32 2.26 11.98
CA SER A 182 15.72 3.58 11.75
C SER A 182 16.68 4.48 10.96
N LYS A 183 16.09 5.21 9.99
CA LYS A 183 16.76 6.33 9.30
C LYS A 183 16.00 7.61 9.66
N PRO A 184 16.38 8.27 10.78
CA PRO A 184 15.65 9.44 11.25
C PRO A 184 15.58 10.56 10.21
N GLY A 185 14.42 11.21 10.10
CA GLY A 185 14.19 12.29 9.15
C GLY A 185 12.91 13.05 9.45
N LYS A 186 12.60 14.06 8.63
CA LYS A 186 11.41 14.90 8.80
C LYS A 186 10.09 14.10 8.79
N HIS A 187 10.05 12.99 8.06
CA HIS A 187 8.89 12.10 8.02
C HIS A 187 8.54 11.48 9.37
N CYS A 188 9.51 11.31 10.28
CA CYS A 188 9.26 10.77 11.61
C CYS A 188 8.29 11.63 12.43
N ASN A 189 8.17 12.93 12.17
CA ASN A 189 7.25 13.82 12.87
C ASN A 189 5.77 13.53 12.54
N ALA A 190 5.51 12.89 11.39
CA ALA A 190 4.16 12.48 10.98
C ALA A 190 3.90 10.99 11.18
N CYS A 191 4.85 10.25 11.77
CA CYS A 191 4.76 8.81 11.96
C CYS A 191 3.95 8.46 13.21
N SER A 192 2.91 7.62 13.07
CA SER A 192 2.11 7.13 14.20
C SER A 192 2.93 6.25 15.16
N LEU A 193 4.00 5.61 14.66
CA LEU A 193 4.86 4.73 15.45
C LEU A 193 6.11 5.44 16.02
N LYS A 194 6.16 6.76 16.02
CA LYS A 194 7.34 7.51 16.47
C LYS A 194 7.75 7.15 17.90
N GLU A 195 6.78 7.06 18.80
CA GLU A 195 6.99 6.77 20.22
C GLU A 195 7.38 5.30 20.49
N LEU A 196 7.03 4.38 19.60
CA LEU A 196 7.47 2.98 19.63
C LEU A 196 8.83 2.80 18.97
N CYS A 197 9.04 3.48 17.85
CA CYS A 197 10.27 3.38 17.06
C CYS A 197 11.46 4.08 17.71
N LEU A 198 11.23 5.14 18.49
CA LEU A 198 12.24 5.98 19.15
C LEU A 198 13.40 6.38 18.21
N PRO A 199 13.09 7.01 17.03
CA PRO A 199 14.10 7.23 15.99
C PRO A 199 15.30 8.08 16.45
N ALA A 200 15.13 8.93 17.44
CA ALA A 200 16.20 9.77 17.99
C ALA A 200 17.33 8.95 18.63
N LEU A 201 17.03 7.78 19.20
CA LEU A 201 18.05 6.92 19.80
C LEU A 201 19.06 6.38 18.79
N TYR A 202 18.66 6.27 17.50
CA TYR A 202 19.55 5.82 16.43
C TYR A 202 20.56 6.91 15.98
N GLN A 203 20.41 8.13 16.48
CA GLN A 203 21.37 9.23 16.25
C GLN A 203 22.34 9.41 17.41
N GLN A 204 22.08 8.74 18.53
CA GLN A 204 22.97 8.80 19.70
C GLN A 204 24.14 7.82 19.55
N ALA A 205 25.20 8.06 20.31
CA ALA A 205 26.45 7.29 20.24
C ALA A 205 26.20 5.78 20.39
N ASP A 206 27.06 5.00 19.71
CA ASP A 206 27.10 3.56 19.79
C ASP A 206 27.11 3.09 21.26
N PRO A 207 26.11 2.28 21.71
CA PRO A 207 26.12 1.74 23.07
C PRO A 207 27.39 1.00 23.42
N ALA A 208 28.05 0.36 22.44
CA ALA A 208 29.34 -0.31 22.66
C ALA A 208 30.47 0.70 22.90
N ALA A 209 30.43 1.89 22.29
CA ALA A 209 31.38 2.96 22.60
C ALA A 209 31.18 3.48 24.03
N TYR A 210 29.92 3.71 24.40
CA TYR A 210 29.59 4.11 25.77
C TYR A 210 30.03 3.08 26.81
N LEU A 211 29.79 1.80 26.56
CA LEU A 211 30.21 0.73 27.47
C LEU A 211 31.75 0.63 27.58
N ARG A 212 32.47 0.74 26.46
CA ARG A 212 33.95 0.74 26.47
C ARG A 212 34.47 1.89 27.31
N GLU A 213 33.99 3.11 27.07
CA GLU A 213 34.43 4.31 27.78
C GLU A 213 34.21 4.22 29.28
N HIS A 214 33.05 3.69 29.75
CA HIS A 214 32.71 3.63 31.17
C HIS A 214 33.17 2.35 31.89
N ILE A 215 33.47 1.27 31.16
CA ILE A 215 34.05 0.06 31.77
C ILE A 215 35.56 0.19 31.86
N GLU A 216 36.23 0.84 30.91
CA GLU A 216 37.68 1.08 30.96
C GLU A 216 38.06 2.12 32.06
N GLU A 217 37.20 3.09 32.39
CA GLU A 217 37.39 4.02 33.48
C GLU A 217 37.17 3.40 34.88
N GLY A 218 36.56 2.22 34.95
CA GLY A 218 36.27 1.52 36.21
C GLY A 218 37.19 0.34 36.55
N ALA A 219 38.25 0.10 35.78
CA ALA A 219 39.26 -0.91 36.10
C ALA A 219 40.35 -0.29 36.99
N PRO A 220 40.56 -0.82 38.23
CA PRO A 220 41.59 -0.33 39.18
C PRO A 220 43.02 -0.58 38.68
#